data_399d23d991d19a816ff0dbbc9e8b8589
#
_entry.id   399d23d991d19a816ff0dbbc9e8b8589
#
_cell.length_a   1.000
_cell.length_b   1.000
_cell.length_c   1.000
_cell.angle_alpha   90.00
_cell.angle_beta   90.00
_cell.angle_gamma   90.00
#
_symmetry.space_group_name_H-M   'P 1'
#
loop_
_entity.id
_entity.type
_entity.pdbx_description
1 polymer ?
#
loop_
_entity_poly.entity_id
_entity_poly.type
_entity_poly.pdbx_seq_one_letter_code
_entity_poly.pdbx_strand_id
1 'polypeptide(L)'
;IMMETKLVLLGTGTPNACPDASGPSSAVVVGDRAYLVDFGPGVVRQAAKAYRNGIDALRPDRLVTAFCTHLHTDHTAGYPDLIFTPWVLERKEPLRVFGPKGIRDMTEHLLKAYKVDIDFRINGFEKANEVGYRVETQEITSGVIYRDDRVTVEAFPVSHGTLESYGFKFTTPDRVIVISGDTAPLEIVAEKAKGCDILLHEVEYTAGLAAREPKWQKYHREVHTLSVDLAEIAKKARPKLLVTYHRIYHMEIQDNTVDVGAEMARRNEAILEEIRNAGYEGPVVNGMDLDAF
;
A
#
# COMPACT_ATOMS: atom_id res chain seq x y z
N ILE A 1 -29.62 1.49 -2.02
CA ILE A 1 -28.47 1.03 -2.86
C ILE A 1 -27.37 0.71 -1.87
N MET A 2 -26.96 -0.58 -1.75
CA MET A 2 -25.80 -0.93 -0.93
C MET A 2 -24.56 -0.33 -1.58
N MET A 3 -23.74 0.36 -0.79
CA MET A 3 -22.45 0.87 -1.25
C MET A 3 -21.47 -0.31 -1.40
N GLU A 4 -20.97 -0.51 -2.60
CA GLU A 4 -20.00 -1.55 -2.89
C GLU A 4 -18.61 -1.14 -2.42
N THR A 5 -17.90 -2.04 -1.76
CA THR A 5 -16.50 -1.85 -1.37
C THR A 5 -15.59 -2.58 -2.35
N LYS A 6 -14.52 -1.91 -2.78
CA LYS A 6 -13.48 -2.50 -3.62
C LYS A 6 -12.10 -2.25 -3.02
N LEU A 7 -11.20 -3.19 -3.22
CA LEU A 7 -9.77 -2.98 -3.02
C LEU A 7 -9.13 -2.73 -4.39
N VAL A 8 -8.53 -1.58 -4.58
CA VAL A 8 -7.85 -1.21 -5.82
C VAL A 8 -6.36 -1.09 -5.55
N LEU A 9 -5.54 -1.82 -6.30
CA LEU A 9 -4.10 -1.78 -6.16
C LEU A 9 -3.53 -0.69 -7.07
N LEU A 10 -3.06 0.41 -6.51
CA LEU A 10 -2.47 1.50 -7.28
C LEU A 10 -1.00 1.23 -7.59
N GLY A 11 -0.29 0.59 -6.66
CA GLY A 11 1.08 0.15 -6.85
C GLY A 11 1.38 -1.08 -6.04
N THR A 12 2.08 -2.02 -6.64
CA THR A 12 2.42 -3.32 -6.06
C THR A 12 3.92 -3.58 -6.00
N GLY A 13 4.72 -2.56 -6.31
CA GLY A 13 6.17 -2.64 -6.38
C GLY A 13 6.86 -2.68 -5.02
N THR A 14 8.19 -2.63 -5.07
CA THR A 14 9.12 -2.67 -3.96
C THR A 14 10.07 -1.47 -4.07
N PRO A 15 11.11 -1.34 -3.22
CA PRO A 15 12.12 -0.30 -3.43
C PRO A 15 12.87 -0.37 -4.77
N ASN A 16 12.81 -1.50 -5.47
CA ASN A 16 13.40 -1.63 -6.80
C ASN A 16 12.63 -0.82 -7.83
N ALA A 17 13.35 -0.11 -8.70
CA ALA A 17 12.76 0.72 -9.75
C ALA A 17 12.26 -0.13 -10.92
N CYS A 18 11.22 -0.91 -10.70
CA CYS A 18 10.59 -1.71 -11.73
C CYS A 18 9.64 -0.83 -12.56
N PRO A 19 9.82 -0.74 -13.89
CA PRO A 19 8.93 0.08 -14.72
C PRO A 19 7.49 -0.46 -14.81
N ASP A 20 7.30 -1.74 -14.48
CA ASP A 20 6.00 -2.41 -14.60
C ASP A 20 5.19 -2.39 -13.30
N ALA A 21 5.75 -1.87 -12.21
CA ALA A 21 5.07 -1.78 -10.93
C ALA A 21 5.40 -0.47 -10.22
N SER A 22 4.39 0.35 -9.98
CA SER A 22 4.52 1.56 -9.18
C SER A 22 4.78 1.23 -7.70
N GLY A 23 5.28 2.19 -6.95
CA GLY A 23 5.53 2.01 -5.51
C GLY A 23 4.26 1.64 -4.74
N PRO A 24 4.41 0.99 -3.58
CA PRO A 24 3.27 0.48 -2.83
C PRO A 24 2.22 1.54 -2.53
N SER A 25 1.00 1.29 -2.97
CA SER A 25 -0.19 2.07 -2.64
C SER A 25 -1.43 1.25 -2.97
N SER A 26 -2.37 1.23 -2.06
CA SER A 26 -3.65 0.55 -2.23
C SER A 26 -4.78 1.51 -1.85
N ALA A 27 -5.95 1.32 -2.44
CA ALA A 27 -7.13 2.10 -2.11
C ALA A 27 -8.28 1.18 -1.69
N VAL A 28 -8.83 1.42 -0.52
CA VAL A 28 -10.14 0.87 -0.14
C VAL A 28 -11.18 1.88 -0.61
N VAL A 29 -11.99 1.49 -1.58
CA VAL A 29 -13.02 2.33 -2.18
C VAL A 29 -14.38 1.88 -1.67
N VAL A 30 -15.13 2.80 -1.08
CA VAL A 30 -16.48 2.55 -0.56
C VAL A 30 -17.44 3.54 -1.21
N GLY A 31 -18.14 3.09 -2.21
CA GLY A 31 -18.97 3.97 -3.05
C GLY A 31 -18.12 5.03 -3.76
N ASP A 32 -18.36 6.29 -3.44
CA ASP A 32 -17.65 7.44 -4.04
C ASP A 32 -16.46 7.97 -3.20
N ARG A 33 -16.05 7.26 -2.14
CA ARG A 33 -14.90 7.62 -1.31
C ARG A 33 -13.77 6.62 -1.43
N ALA A 34 -12.54 7.13 -1.46
CA ALA A 34 -11.33 6.33 -1.45
C ALA A 34 -10.50 6.61 -0.19
N TYR A 35 -9.97 5.55 0.38
CA TYR A 35 -9.08 5.57 1.53
C TYR A 35 -7.77 4.94 1.10
N LEU A 36 -6.70 5.74 1.01
CA LEU A 36 -5.40 5.24 0.54
C LEU A 36 -4.62 4.59 1.68
N VAL A 37 -3.91 3.52 1.37
CA VAL A 37 -2.89 2.94 2.25
C VAL A 37 -1.56 3.01 1.51
N ASP A 38 -0.65 3.77 2.08
CA ASP A 38 0.63 4.14 1.51
C ASP A 38 0.53 4.99 0.23
N PHE A 39 1.57 5.70 -0.05
CA PHE A 39 1.67 6.63 -1.16
C PHE A 39 3.06 6.56 -1.79
N GLY A 40 3.38 5.39 -2.31
CA GLY A 40 4.59 5.15 -3.07
C GLY A 40 4.65 5.98 -4.35
N PRO A 41 5.83 6.02 -5.00
CA PRO A 41 6.00 6.77 -6.24
C PRO A 41 5.00 6.32 -7.31
N GLY A 42 4.34 7.28 -7.95
CA GLY A 42 3.33 7.05 -8.98
C GLY A 42 1.88 7.05 -8.51
N VAL A 43 1.62 7.22 -7.22
CA VAL A 43 0.28 7.08 -6.60
C VAL A 43 -0.80 7.91 -7.29
N VAL A 44 -0.55 9.19 -7.59
CA VAL A 44 -1.58 10.06 -8.18
C VAL A 44 -1.85 9.71 -9.63
N ARG A 45 -0.81 9.40 -10.41
CA ARG A 45 -1.00 8.95 -11.81
C ARG A 45 -1.72 7.62 -11.89
N GLN A 46 -1.45 6.72 -10.97
CA GLN A 46 -2.15 5.43 -10.87
C GLN A 46 -3.62 5.62 -10.46
N ALA A 47 -3.90 6.51 -9.51
CA ALA A 47 -5.27 6.88 -9.17
C ALA A 47 -6.01 7.45 -10.38
N ALA A 48 -5.37 8.32 -11.17
CA ALA A 48 -5.93 8.86 -12.40
C ALA A 48 -6.23 7.78 -13.45
N LYS A 49 -5.36 6.76 -13.57
CA LYS A 49 -5.63 5.59 -14.44
C LYS A 49 -6.83 4.79 -13.95
N ALA A 50 -6.89 4.51 -12.66
CA ALA A 50 -8.03 3.81 -12.06
C ALA A 50 -9.34 4.58 -12.26
N TYR A 51 -9.31 5.90 -12.12
CA TYR A 51 -10.44 6.77 -12.44
C TYR A 51 -10.89 6.62 -13.90
N ARG A 52 -9.94 6.63 -14.85
CA ARG A 52 -10.24 6.40 -16.27
C ARG A 52 -10.80 5.01 -16.54
N ASN A 53 -10.46 4.05 -15.70
CA ASN A 53 -11.02 2.69 -15.77
C ASN A 53 -12.42 2.57 -15.12
N GLY A 54 -13.00 3.69 -14.70
CA GLY A 54 -14.38 3.74 -14.19
C GLY A 54 -14.49 3.80 -12.66
N ILE A 55 -13.42 3.98 -11.91
CA ILE A 55 -13.47 4.09 -10.44
C ILE A 55 -13.50 5.57 -10.03
N ASP A 56 -14.70 6.13 -9.97
CA ASP A 56 -14.92 7.57 -9.78
C ASP A 56 -14.32 8.12 -8.48
N ALA A 57 -14.27 7.32 -7.42
CA ALA A 57 -13.69 7.70 -6.14
C ALA A 57 -12.20 8.03 -6.23
N LEU A 58 -11.52 7.55 -7.27
CA LEU A 58 -10.08 7.75 -7.47
C LEU A 58 -9.73 8.92 -8.38
N ARG A 59 -10.70 9.79 -8.71
CA ARG A 59 -10.39 11.06 -9.35
C ARG A 59 -9.43 11.84 -8.45
N PRO A 60 -8.30 12.35 -8.97
CA PRO A 60 -7.24 12.92 -8.13
C PRO A 60 -7.68 13.97 -7.12
N ASP A 61 -8.59 14.87 -7.49
CA ASP A 61 -9.10 15.91 -6.58
C ASP A 61 -9.97 15.38 -5.43
N ARG A 62 -10.33 14.08 -5.45
CA ARG A 62 -11.08 13.40 -4.39
C ARG A 62 -10.21 12.64 -3.39
N LEU A 63 -8.88 12.65 -3.57
CA LEU A 63 -7.95 11.98 -2.68
C LEU A 63 -7.73 12.84 -1.42
N VAL A 64 -8.41 12.52 -0.34
CA VAL A 64 -8.44 13.34 0.87
C VAL A 64 -8.07 12.60 2.16
N THR A 65 -7.92 11.27 2.11
CA THR A 65 -7.60 10.46 3.30
C THR A 65 -6.59 9.38 2.96
N ALA A 66 -5.49 9.33 3.70
CA ALA A 66 -4.42 8.33 3.51
C ALA A 66 -3.91 7.82 4.85
N PHE A 67 -3.51 6.55 4.85
CA PHE A 67 -2.91 5.85 5.99
C PHE A 67 -1.54 5.37 5.56
N CYS A 68 -0.53 5.56 6.39
CA CYS A 68 0.84 5.15 6.11
C CYS A 68 1.24 3.99 7.03
N THR A 69 1.71 2.89 6.43
CA THR A 69 2.14 1.71 7.19
C THR A 69 3.45 1.95 7.91
N HIS A 70 4.41 2.56 7.25
CA HIS A 70 5.73 2.90 7.77
C HIS A 70 6.44 3.91 6.84
N LEU A 71 7.57 4.46 7.29
CA LEU A 71 8.20 5.61 6.62
C LEU A 71 9.35 5.25 5.66
N HIS A 72 9.38 4.05 5.09
CA HIS A 72 10.32 3.75 4.01
C HIS A 72 10.01 4.59 2.75
N THR A 73 11.03 4.83 1.95
CA THR A 73 10.93 5.69 0.77
C THR A 73 9.96 5.17 -0.28
N ASP A 74 9.92 3.87 -0.50
CA ASP A 74 9.01 3.27 -1.48
C ASP A 74 7.53 3.39 -1.09
N HIS A 75 7.22 3.56 0.21
CA HIS A 75 5.87 3.79 0.70
C HIS A 75 5.51 5.29 0.82
N THR A 76 6.49 6.19 0.70
CA THR A 76 6.31 7.62 0.97
C THR A 76 6.82 8.55 -0.14
N ALA A 77 7.56 8.07 -1.12
CA ALA A 77 8.16 8.95 -2.13
C ALA A 77 7.13 9.64 -3.04
N GLY A 78 5.90 9.15 -3.09
CA GLY A 78 4.77 9.82 -3.76
C GLY A 78 4.01 10.82 -2.88
N TYR A 79 4.45 11.03 -1.64
CA TYR A 79 3.73 11.90 -0.70
C TYR A 79 3.64 13.35 -1.18
N PRO A 80 4.71 14.00 -1.65
CA PRO A 80 4.58 15.34 -2.22
C PRO A 80 3.60 15.41 -3.40
N ASP A 81 3.63 14.42 -4.26
CA ASP A 81 2.68 14.31 -5.37
C ASP A 81 1.23 14.25 -4.88
N LEU A 82 0.96 13.45 -3.87
CA LEU A 82 -0.36 13.33 -3.24
C LEU A 82 -0.81 14.62 -2.54
N ILE A 83 0.13 15.38 -1.96
CA ILE A 83 -0.17 16.67 -1.34
C ILE A 83 -0.53 17.72 -2.40
N PHE A 84 0.29 17.85 -3.44
CA PHE A 84 0.24 19.01 -4.34
C PHE A 84 -0.52 18.79 -5.63
N THR A 85 -0.40 17.65 -6.28
CA THR A 85 -1.07 17.43 -7.58
C THR A 85 -2.60 17.48 -7.45
N PRO A 86 -3.23 16.84 -6.49
CA PRO A 86 -4.68 17.01 -6.29
C PRO A 86 -5.11 18.45 -5.97
N TRP A 87 -4.28 19.20 -5.25
CA TRP A 87 -4.52 20.63 -5.02
C TRP A 87 -4.50 21.44 -6.31
N VAL A 88 -3.53 21.21 -7.16
CA VAL A 88 -3.46 21.83 -8.51
C VAL A 88 -4.71 21.49 -9.31
N LEU A 89 -5.29 20.34 -9.11
CA LEU A 89 -6.51 19.85 -9.75
C LEU A 89 -7.79 20.21 -8.97
N GLU A 90 -7.72 21.26 -8.13
CA GLU A 90 -8.87 21.86 -7.42
C GLU A 90 -9.37 21.07 -6.20
N ARG A 91 -8.54 20.22 -5.57
CA ARG A 91 -8.91 19.73 -4.24
C ARG A 91 -9.05 20.92 -3.30
N LYS A 92 -10.21 21.03 -2.66
CA LYS A 92 -10.58 22.15 -1.77
C LYS A 92 -10.64 21.75 -0.29
N GLU A 93 -10.20 20.55 0.03
CA GLU A 93 -10.07 20.04 1.39
C GLU A 93 -8.61 19.76 1.70
N PRO A 94 -8.18 19.89 2.95
CA PRO A 94 -6.86 19.42 3.33
C PRO A 94 -6.77 17.89 3.19
N LEU A 95 -5.59 17.41 2.86
CA LEU A 95 -5.29 15.98 2.93
C LEU A 95 -5.17 15.56 4.40
N ARG A 96 -5.86 14.50 4.81
CA ARG A 96 -5.72 13.91 6.14
C ARG A 96 -4.85 12.66 6.07
N VAL A 97 -3.79 12.63 6.86
CA VAL A 97 -2.82 11.54 6.86
C VAL A 97 -2.62 11.00 8.27
N PHE A 98 -2.77 9.68 8.38
CA PHE A 98 -2.59 8.91 9.60
C PHE A 98 -1.37 8.01 9.41
N GLY A 99 -0.40 8.08 10.30
CA GLY A 99 0.82 7.29 10.13
C GLY A 99 1.62 7.14 11.41
N PRO A 100 2.76 6.43 11.34
CA PRO A 100 3.61 6.23 12.49
C PRO A 100 4.27 7.52 12.94
N LYS A 101 4.88 7.48 14.10
CA LYS A 101 5.70 8.59 14.61
C LYS A 101 6.74 9.02 13.55
N GLY A 102 6.80 10.32 13.30
CA GLY A 102 7.66 10.94 12.27
C GLY A 102 6.86 11.42 11.05
N ILE A 103 5.62 10.97 10.85
CA ILE A 103 4.82 11.43 9.70
C ILE A 103 4.52 12.94 9.77
N ARG A 104 4.34 13.48 10.96
CA ARG A 104 4.12 14.93 11.16
C ARG A 104 5.35 15.73 10.74
N ASP A 105 6.51 15.32 11.20
CA ASP A 105 7.77 15.99 10.88
C ASP A 105 8.09 15.91 9.39
N MET A 106 7.90 14.75 8.77
CA MET A 106 8.02 14.58 7.32
C MET A 106 7.09 15.55 6.57
N THR A 107 5.84 15.65 6.97
CA THR A 107 4.85 16.53 6.34
C THR A 107 5.25 18.00 6.43
N GLU A 108 5.66 18.46 7.62
CA GLU A 108 6.09 19.84 7.84
C GLU A 108 7.29 20.21 6.95
N HIS A 109 8.27 19.31 6.83
CA HIS A 109 9.44 19.53 5.99
C HIS A 109 9.11 19.53 4.50
N LEU A 110 8.19 18.67 4.05
CA LEU A 110 7.73 18.68 2.67
C LEU A 110 7.01 19.98 2.33
N LEU A 111 6.14 20.48 3.19
CA LEU A 111 5.47 21.76 2.97
C LEU A 111 6.47 22.92 2.88
N LYS A 112 7.50 22.91 3.73
CA LYS A 112 8.59 23.89 3.66
C LYS A 112 9.40 23.77 2.37
N ALA A 113 9.71 22.54 1.95
CA ALA A 113 10.47 22.28 0.73
C ALA A 113 9.77 22.83 -0.52
N TYR A 114 8.44 22.79 -0.57
CA TYR A 114 7.65 23.27 -1.70
C TYR A 114 7.12 24.72 -1.54
N LYS A 115 7.64 25.46 -0.57
CA LYS A 115 7.17 26.83 -0.28
C LYS A 115 7.16 27.74 -1.50
N VAL A 116 8.17 27.64 -2.37
CA VAL A 116 8.25 28.49 -3.58
C VAL A 116 7.06 28.23 -4.49
N ASP A 117 6.71 26.99 -4.75
CA ASP A 117 5.57 26.63 -5.59
C ASP A 117 4.25 27.02 -4.95
N ILE A 118 4.10 26.78 -3.64
CA ILE A 118 2.90 27.17 -2.89
C ILE A 118 2.66 28.68 -2.99
N ASP A 119 3.67 29.49 -2.70
CA ASP A 119 3.56 30.95 -2.72
C ASP A 119 3.25 31.46 -4.15
N PHE A 120 3.87 30.87 -5.17
CA PHE A 120 3.63 31.22 -6.56
C PHE A 120 2.18 30.96 -6.96
N ARG A 121 1.63 29.80 -6.61
CA ARG A 121 0.25 29.43 -6.98
C ARG A 121 -0.80 30.24 -6.23
N ILE A 122 -0.59 30.52 -4.96
CA ILE A 122 -1.53 31.32 -4.17
C ILE A 122 -1.50 32.78 -4.56
N ASN A 123 -0.32 33.38 -4.70
CA ASN A 123 -0.16 34.82 -4.86
C ASN A 123 -0.01 35.25 -6.33
N GLY A 124 0.21 34.30 -7.26
CA GLY A 124 0.35 34.58 -8.68
C GLY A 124 -0.97 34.69 -9.44
N PHE A 125 -0.92 34.57 -10.75
CA PHE A 125 -2.10 34.71 -11.62
C PHE A 125 -3.14 33.61 -11.41
N GLU A 126 -2.72 32.42 -11.01
CA GLU A 126 -3.57 31.25 -10.80
C GLU A 126 -4.56 31.46 -9.65
N LYS A 127 -4.13 32.17 -8.60
CA LYS A 127 -4.94 32.39 -7.40
C LYS A 127 -5.50 31.06 -6.84
N ALA A 128 -4.62 30.05 -6.69
CA ALA A 128 -5.00 28.75 -6.16
C ALA A 128 -5.66 28.87 -4.78
N ASN A 129 -6.56 27.94 -4.46
CA ASN A 129 -7.18 27.92 -3.15
C ASN A 129 -6.15 27.70 -2.04
N GLU A 130 -6.40 28.26 -0.87
CA GLU A 130 -5.48 28.25 0.28
C GLU A 130 -5.67 27.05 1.21
N VAL A 131 -6.47 26.08 0.82
CA VAL A 131 -6.85 24.95 1.69
C VAL A 131 -6.29 23.63 1.17
N GLY A 132 -6.38 23.37 -0.13
CA GLY A 132 -6.12 22.05 -0.71
C GLY A 132 -4.69 21.56 -0.64
N TYR A 133 -3.69 22.43 -0.39
CA TYR A 133 -2.31 22.03 -0.16
C TYR A 133 -2.01 21.70 1.31
N ARG A 134 -2.93 22.00 2.20
CA ARG A 134 -2.75 21.75 3.64
C ARG A 134 -2.87 20.27 3.94
N VAL A 135 -2.20 19.85 5.00
CA VAL A 135 -2.23 18.47 5.47
C VAL A 135 -2.51 18.46 6.97
N GLU A 136 -3.50 17.67 7.35
CA GLU A 136 -3.79 17.37 8.75
C GLU A 136 -3.18 16.00 9.05
N THR A 137 -2.22 15.94 9.94
CA THR A 137 -1.54 14.71 10.32
C THR A 137 -1.96 14.22 11.69
N GLN A 138 -2.09 12.90 11.82
CA GLN A 138 -2.24 12.23 13.09
C GLN A 138 -1.24 11.09 13.19
N GLU A 139 -0.37 11.14 14.20
CA GLU A 139 0.48 10.01 14.55
C GLU A 139 -0.35 9.00 15.32
N ILE A 140 -0.28 7.73 14.91
CA ILE A 140 -1.17 6.67 15.38
C ILE A 140 -0.49 5.74 16.37
N THR A 141 -1.32 5.02 17.09
CA THR A 141 -0.96 3.84 17.89
C THR A 141 -1.90 2.70 17.52
N SER A 142 -1.70 1.51 18.12
CA SER A 142 -2.59 0.36 17.87
C SER A 142 -4.02 0.62 18.31
N GLY A 143 -4.97 0.05 17.59
CA GLY A 143 -6.39 0.14 17.88
C GLY A 143 -7.16 0.86 16.77
N VAL A 144 -8.39 1.25 17.04
CA VAL A 144 -9.21 2.00 16.09
C VAL A 144 -8.66 3.42 15.99
N ILE A 145 -8.18 3.79 14.82
CA ILE A 145 -7.53 5.09 14.56
C ILE A 145 -8.39 6.03 13.74
N TYR A 146 -9.42 5.52 13.06
CA TYR A 146 -10.29 6.30 12.20
C TYR A 146 -11.68 5.66 12.12
N ARG A 147 -12.69 6.49 12.07
CA ARG A 147 -14.07 6.06 11.85
C ARG A 147 -14.87 7.18 11.18
N ASP A 148 -15.62 6.81 10.16
CA ASP A 148 -16.66 7.67 9.59
C ASP A 148 -17.93 6.85 9.33
N ASP A 149 -18.84 7.39 8.54
CA ASP A 149 -20.11 6.70 8.20
C ASP A 149 -19.93 5.49 7.26
N ARG A 150 -18.73 5.25 6.72
CA ARG A 150 -18.45 4.17 5.75
C ARG A 150 -17.42 3.16 6.20
N VAL A 151 -16.46 3.59 7.02
CA VAL A 151 -15.36 2.69 7.42
C VAL A 151 -15.02 2.84 8.89
N THR A 152 -14.55 1.73 9.46
CA THR A 152 -13.76 1.72 10.68
C THR A 152 -12.39 1.18 10.33
N VAL A 153 -11.33 1.90 10.70
CA VAL A 153 -9.95 1.51 10.42
C VAL A 153 -9.23 1.24 11.73
N GLU A 154 -8.72 0.02 11.87
CA GLU A 154 -7.91 -0.42 12.99
C GLU A 154 -6.46 -0.60 12.54
N ALA A 155 -5.53 0.00 13.27
CA ALA A 155 -4.09 -0.23 13.11
C ALA A 155 -3.65 -1.32 14.09
N PHE A 156 -2.79 -2.22 13.63
CA PHE A 156 -2.15 -3.22 14.48
C PHE A 156 -0.64 -3.24 14.21
N PRO A 157 0.19 -3.46 15.25
CA PRO A 157 1.62 -3.42 15.08
C PRO A 157 2.10 -4.61 14.26
N VAL A 158 3.04 -4.36 13.36
CA VAL A 158 3.75 -5.40 12.61
C VAL A 158 5.26 -5.24 12.81
N SER A 159 6.05 -6.20 12.34
CA SER A 159 7.49 -6.26 12.58
C SER A 159 8.28 -6.03 11.31
N HIS A 160 8.91 -4.88 11.20
CA HIS A 160 9.73 -4.52 10.05
C HIS A 160 11.08 -3.92 10.50
N GLY A 161 11.90 -4.75 11.13
CA GLY A 161 13.15 -4.31 11.75
C GLY A 161 12.91 -3.36 12.91
N THR A 162 13.61 -2.25 12.93
CA THR A 162 13.48 -1.21 13.96
C THR A 162 12.48 -0.13 13.66
N LEU A 163 11.85 -0.18 12.47
CA LEU A 163 10.84 0.81 12.08
C LEU A 163 9.51 0.55 12.77
N GLU A 164 8.91 1.61 13.28
CA GLU A 164 7.51 1.57 13.71
C GLU A 164 6.64 1.32 12.49
N SER A 165 5.93 0.21 12.47
CA SER A 165 5.16 -0.25 11.31
C SER A 165 3.82 -0.79 11.72
N TYR A 166 2.82 -0.58 10.87
CA TYR A 166 1.43 -1.00 11.09
C TYR A 166 0.87 -1.74 9.89
N GLY A 167 0.04 -2.75 10.18
CA GLY A 167 -0.97 -3.23 9.26
C GLY A 167 -2.31 -2.55 9.56
N PHE A 168 -3.23 -2.61 8.63
CA PHE A 168 -4.55 -1.97 8.76
C PHE A 168 -5.68 -2.95 8.48
N LYS A 169 -6.72 -2.88 9.30
CA LYS A 169 -7.98 -3.60 9.09
C LYS A 169 -9.10 -2.59 8.81
N PHE A 170 -9.67 -2.69 7.63
CA PHE A 170 -10.81 -1.89 7.18
C PHE A 170 -12.09 -2.71 7.33
N THR A 171 -13.02 -2.20 8.09
CA THR A 171 -14.37 -2.75 8.18
C THR A 171 -15.33 -1.77 7.52
N THR A 172 -16.00 -2.23 6.48
CA THR A 172 -16.99 -1.45 5.70
C THR A 172 -18.37 -2.11 5.84
N PRO A 173 -19.45 -1.51 5.32
CA PRO A 173 -20.77 -2.12 5.42
C PRO A 173 -20.89 -3.53 4.82
N ASP A 174 -20.08 -3.86 3.81
CA ASP A 174 -20.19 -5.11 3.07
C ASP A 174 -18.92 -5.96 3.06
N ARG A 175 -17.75 -5.46 3.52
CA ARG A 175 -16.48 -6.18 3.47
C ARG A 175 -15.56 -5.89 4.66
N VAL A 176 -14.68 -6.85 4.91
CA VAL A 176 -13.50 -6.69 5.79
C VAL A 176 -12.25 -6.91 4.95
N ILE A 177 -11.37 -5.91 4.93
CA ILE A 177 -10.11 -5.95 4.18
C ILE A 177 -8.95 -5.72 5.15
N VAL A 178 -7.96 -6.60 5.12
CA VAL A 178 -6.76 -6.50 5.95
C VAL A 178 -5.54 -6.33 5.04
N ILE A 179 -4.72 -5.35 5.37
CA ILE A 179 -3.50 -4.99 4.62
C ILE A 179 -2.31 -5.14 5.57
N SER A 180 -1.35 -5.98 5.20
CA SER A 180 -0.22 -6.31 6.08
C SER A 180 0.78 -5.17 6.26
N GLY A 181 0.98 -4.32 5.24
CA GLY A 181 2.21 -3.55 5.12
C GLY A 181 3.42 -4.48 4.96
N ASP A 182 4.61 -3.97 5.23
CA ASP A 182 5.82 -4.79 5.24
C ASP A 182 6.03 -5.39 6.62
N THR A 183 6.23 -6.70 6.68
CA THR A 183 6.33 -7.39 7.96
C THR A 183 7.00 -8.76 7.86
N ALA A 184 7.75 -9.12 8.88
CA ALA A 184 8.03 -10.53 9.17
C ALA A 184 6.71 -11.27 9.46
N PRO A 185 6.67 -12.60 9.32
CA PRO A 185 5.45 -13.35 9.58
C PRO A 185 5.02 -13.24 11.06
N LEU A 186 3.77 -12.83 11.31
CA LEU A 186 3.25 -12.59 12.64
C LEU A 186 1.86 -13.20 12.81
N GLU A 187 1.62 -13.79 13.98
CA GLU A 187 0.34 -14.34 14.37
C GLU A 187 -0.78 -13.28 14.39
N ILE A 188 -0.45 -12.04 14.78
CA ILE A 188 -1.45 -10.95 14.83
C ILE A 188 -2.10 -10.69 13.47
N VAL A 189 -1.37 -10.89 12.36
CA VAL A 189 -1.95 -10.75 11.03
C VAL A 189 -3.02 -11.80 10.79
N ALA A 190 -2.74 -13.07 11.15
CA ALA A 190 -3.72 -14.13 11.03
C ALA A 190 -4.96 -13.90 11.91
N GLU A 191 -4.75 -13.38 13.12
CA GLU A 191 -5.85 -13.04 14.04
C GLU A 191 -6.75 -11.94 13.48
N LYS A 192 -6.16 -10.83 13.01
CA LYS A 192 -6.89 -9.68 12.44
C LYS A 192 -7.58 -10.03 11.12
N ALA A 193 -6.98 -10.91 10.34
CA ALA A 193 -7.49 -11.34 9.05
C ALA A 193 -8.43 -12.53 9.11
N LYS A 194 -8.73 -13.06 10.30
CA LYS A 194 -9.55 -14.27 10.42
C LYS A 194 -10.92 -14.10 9.77
N GLY A 195 -11.16 -14.89 8.71
CA GLY A 195 -12.41 -14.88 7.96
C GLY A 195 -12.67 -13.60 7.17
N CYS A 196 -11.67 -12.74 6.97
CA CYS A 196 -11.84 -11.51 6.20
C CYS A 196 -12.16 -11.79 4.72
N ASP A 197 -12.69 -10.80 4.04
CA ASP A 197 -13.00 -10.92 2.61
C ASP A 197 -11.74 -10.89 1.75
N ILE A 198 -10.80 -10.00 2.06
CA ILE A 198 -9.52 -9.89 1.36
C ILE A 198 -8.40 -9.69 2.37
N LEU A 199 -7.37 -10.54 2.28
CA LEU A 199 -6.07 -10.31 2.91
C LEU A 199 -5.08 -9.91 1.83
N LEU A 200 -4.66 -8.66 1.84
CA LEU A 200 -3.56 -8.15 1.01
C LEU A 200 -2.27 -8.24 1.82
N HIS A 201 -1.33 -9.06 1.37
CA HIS A 201 -0.12 -9.36 2.13
C HIS A 201 1.12 -9.32 1.26
N GLU A 202 2.20 -8.74 1.79
CA GLU A 202 3.52 -8.80 1.16
C GLU A 202 4.03 -10.23 1.06
N VAL A 203 4.98 -10.48 0.14
CA VAL A 203 5.56 -11.81 -0.02
C VAL A 203 6.96 -11.75 -0.61
N GLU A 204 7.81 -12.65 -0.16
CA GLU A 204 9.11 -12.95 -0.75
C GLU A 204 9.12 -14.31 -1.43
N TYR A 205 9.79 -14.37 -2.58
CA TYR A 205 10.07 -15.63 -3.26
C TYR A 205 11.05 -16.47 -2.44
N THR A 206 10.57 -17.56 -1.85
CA THR A 206 11.36 -18.39 -0.90
C THR A 206 12.60 -18.98 -1.54
N ALA A 207 12.48 -19.59 -2.74
CA ALA A 207 13.62 -20.17 -3.43
C ALA A 207 14.65 -19.10 -3.86
N GLY A 208 14.17 -17.91 -4.19
CA GLY A 208 15.06 -16.78 -4.52
C GLY A 208 15.89 -16.32 -3.33
N LEU A 209 15.29 -16.24 -2.14
CA LEU A 209 16.03 -15.91 -0.92
C LEU A 209 17.04 -17.01 -0.57
N ALA A 210 16.66 -18.27 -0.70
CA ALA A 210 17.54 -19.41 -0.39
C ALA A 210 18.82 -19.41 -1.23
N ALA A 211 18.81 -18.79 -2.40
CA ALA A 211 19.97 -18.66 -3.27
C ALA A 211 20.91 -17.50 -2.90
N ARG A 212 20.53 -16.67 -1.94
CA ARG A 212 21.32 -15.50 -1.52
C ARG A 212 22.30 -15.85 -0.40
N GLU A 213 23.27 -14.95 -0.17
CA GLU A 213 24.22 -15.09 0.93
C GLU A 213 23.51 -15.15 2.29
N PRO A 214 24.07 -15.89 3.29
CA PRO A 214 23.44 -16.07 4.60
C PRO A 214 23.04 -14.77 5.32
N LYS A 215 23.84 -13.71 5.20
CA LYS A 215 23.53 -12.40 5.81
C LYS A 215 22.21 -11.81 5.28
N TRP A 216 21.98 -11.98 3.96
CA TRP A 216 20.75 -11.49 3.33
C TRP A 216 19.56 -12.37 3.65
N GLN A 217 19.77 -13.69 3.76
CA GLN A 217 18.74 -14.61 4.20
C GLN A 217 18.25 -14.24 5.60
N LYS A 218 19.17 -13.98 6.52
CA LYS A 218 18.85 -13.56 7.89
C LYS A 218 18.09 -12.24 7.90
N TYR A 219 18.62 -11.22 7.22
CA TYR A 219 18.00 -9.89 7.15
C TYR A 219 16.56 -9.96 6.63
N HIS A 220 16.36 -10.60 5.49
CA HIS A 220 15.04 -10.65 4.86
C HIS A 220 14.01 -11.41 5.71
N ARG A 221 14.42 -12.48 6.37
CA ARG A 221 13.51 -13.23 7.27
C ARG A 221 13.06 -12.43 8.48
N GLU A 222 13.85 -11.46 8.91
CA GLU A 222 13.52 -10.60 10.05
C GLU A 222 12.57 -9.45 9.68
N VAL A 223 12.44 -9.11 8.39
CA VAL A 223 11.72 -7.90 7.95
C VAL A 223 10.62 -8.15 6.92
N HIS A 224 10.57 -9.35 6.32
CA HIS A 224 9.59 -9.72 5.30
C HIS A 224 9.05 -11.13 5.52
N THR A 225 8.05 -11.52 4.74
CA THR A 225 7.35 -12.80 4.84
C THR A 225 7.61 -13.67 3.61
N LEU A 226 8.24 -14.82 3.81
CA LEU A 226 8.39 -15.81 2.76
C LEU A 226 7.03 -16.36 2.30
N SER A 227 6.94 -16.77 1.05
CA SER A 227 5.73 -17.40 0.50
C SER A 227 5.26 -18.61 1.32
N VAL A 228 6.18 -19.42 1.82
CA VAL A 228 5.87 -20.58 2.66
C VAL A 228 5.31 -20.17 4.02
N ASP A 229 5.78 -19.07 4.58
CA ASP A 229 5.27 -18.53 5.84
C ASP A 229 3.92 -17.83 5.64
N LEU A 230 3.73 -17.17 4.51
CA LEU A 230 2.44 -16.59 4.14
C LEU A 230 1.36 -17.65 4.02
N ALA A 231 1.70 -18.83 3.49
CA ALA A 231 0.79 -19.97 3.46
C ALA A 231 0.32 -20.36 4.86
N GLU A 232 1.21 -20.37 5.86
CA GLU A 232 0.84 -20.68 7.25
C GLU A 232 -0.10 -19.62 7.84
N ILE A 233 0.15 -18.35 7.58
CA ILE A 233 -0.73 -17.25 8.00
C ILE A 233 -2.11 -17.41 7.34
N ALA A 234 -2.17 -17.67 6.05
CA ALA A 234 -3.41 -17.81 5.30
C ALA A 234 -4.21 -19.06 5.73
N LYS A 235 -3.54 -20.16 6.05
CA LYS A 235 -4.21 -21.36 6.60
C LYS A 235 -4.93 -21.07 7.91
N LYS A 236 -4.35 -20.22 8.75
CA LYS A 236 -4.97 -19.81 10.02
C LYS A 236 -6.08 -18.78 9.82
N ALA A 237 -5.82 -17.77 9.00
CA ALA A 237 -6.75 -16.66 8.74
C ALA A 237 -7.96 -17.10 7.91
N ARG A 238 -7.76 -17.99 6.97
CA ARG A 238 -8.80 -18.41 5.99
C ARG A 238 -9.54 -17.23 5.37
N PRO A 239 -8.82 -16.29 4.72
CA PRO A 239 -9.48 -15.21 4.01
C PRO A 239 -10.29 -15.76 2.84
N LYS A 240 -11.35 -15.06 2.44
CA LYS A 240 -12.08 -15.42 1.21
C LYS A 240 -11.22 -15.26 -0.04
N LEU A 241 -10.27 -14.32 -0.01
CA LEU A 241 -9.26 -14.13 -1.05
C LEU A 241 -7.95 -13.64 -0.43
N LEU A 242 -6.85 -14.34 -0.73
CA LEU A 242 -5.49 -13.87 -0.47
C LEU A 242 -4.97 -13.19 -1.73
N VAL A 243 -4.53 -11.94 -1.58
CA VAL A 243 -3.90 -11.18 -2.66
C VAL A 243 -2.46 -10.85 -2.24
N THR A 244 -1.49 -11.21 -3.07
CA THR A 244 -0.10 -10.85 -2.81
C THR A 244 0.24 -9.50 -3.45
N TYR A 245 1.08 -8.72 -2.81
CA TYR A 245 1.65 -7.50 -3.37
C TYR A 245 3.05 -7.29 -2.78
N HIS A 246 3.75 -6.24 -3.16
CA HIS A 246 5.11 -5.98 -2.67
C HIS A 246 5.96 -7.26 -2.78
N ARG A 247 5.96 -7.85 -3.98
CA ARG A 247 6.64 -9.13 -4.21
C ARG A 247 8.13 -8.92 -4.38
N ILE A 248 8.91 -9.51 -3.48
CA ILE A 248 10.37 -9.50 -3.51
C ILE A 248 10.84 -10.73 -4.25
N TYR A 249 11.32 -10.53 -5.48
CA TYR A 249 11.67 -11.61 -6.39
C TYR A 249 13.08 -12.16 -6.17
N HIS A 250 13.97 -11.40 -5.52
CA HIS A 250 15.39 -11.74 -5.39
C HIS A 250 16.07 -11.93 -6.76
N MET A 251 15.84 -11.01 -7.67
CA MET A 251 16.47 -10.96 -8.99
C MET A 251 16.91 -9.54 -9.31
N GLU A 252 17.86 -9.40 -10.25
CA GLU A 252 18.31 -8.10 -10.75
C GLU A 252 17.30 -7.58 -11.78
N ILE A 253 16.54 -6.56 -11.39
CA ILE A 253 15.48 -5.98 -12.23
C ILE A 253 16.05 -5.08 -13.34
N GLN A 254 17.23 -4.52 -13.11
CA GLN A 254 17.90 -3.63 -14.07
C GLN A 254 18.82 -4.37 -15.05
N ASP A 255 18.88 -5.71 -15.00
CA ASP A 255 19.69 -6.51 -15.91
C ASP A 255 19.06 -6.53 -17.31
N ASN A 256 19.66 -5.83 -18.26
CA ASN A 256 19.19 -5.79 -19.64
C ASN A 256 19.76 -6.90 -20.53
N THR A 257 20.49 -7.85 -19.94
CA THR A 257 21.01 -9.02 -20.66
C THR A 257 20.05 -10.21 -20.62
N VAL A 258 19.00 -10.13 -19.81
CA VAL A 258 17.97 -11.16 -19.68
C VAL A 258 16.59 -10.54 -19.94
N ASP A 259 15.61 -11.38 -20.28
CA ASP A 259 14.21 -10.97 -20.35
C ASP A 259 13.64 -10.88 -18.91
N VAL A 260 13.77 -9.70 -18.29
CA VAL A 260 13.33 -9.46 -16.92
C VAL A 260 11.83 -9.70 -16.77
N GLY A 261 11.02 -9.29 -17.75
CA GLY A 261 9.57 -9.49 -17.71
C GLY A 261 9.19 -10.97 -17.68
N ALA A 262 9.81 -11.79 -18.52
CA ALA A 262 9.59 -13.25 -18.53
C ALA A 262 10.04 -13.90 -17.23
N GLU A 263 11.18 -13.49 -16.66
CA GLU A 263 11.68 -14.03 -15.40
C GLU A 263 10.79 -13.61 -14.22
N MET A 264 10.28 -12.38 -14.19
CA MET A 264 9.30 -11.94 -13.19
C MET A 264 8.01 -12.76 -13.27
N ALA A 265 7.50 -13.01 -14.49
CA ALA A 265 6.31 -13.84 -14.68
C ALA A 265 6.53 -15.26 -14.15
N ARG A 266 7.70 -15.85 -14.41
CA ARG A 266 8.06 -17.17 -13.90
C ARG A 266 8.11 -17.19 -12.37
N ARG A 267 8.70 -16.18 -11.74
CA ARG A 267 8.78 -16.08 -10.27
C ARG A 267 7.41 -15.78 -9.63
N ASN A 268 6.55 -15.04 -10.30
CA ASN A 268 5.16 -14.89 -9.88
C ASN A 268 4.43 -16.23 -9.81
N GLU A 269 4.56 -17.07 -10.83
CA GLU A 269 3.98 -18.42 -10.81
C GLU A 269 4.62 -19.28 -9.70
N ALA A 270 5.94 -19.20 -9.55
CA ALA A 270 6.66 -19.95 -8.52
C ALA A 270 6.22 -19.56 -7.10
N ILE A 271 5.95 -18.28 -6.84
CA ILE A 271 5.40 -17.81 -5.55
C ILE A 271 4.06 -18.49 -5.25
N LEU A 272 3.15 -18.54 -6.23
CA LEU A 272 1.87 -19.24 -6.07
C LEU A 272 2.04 -20.73 -5.81
N GLU A 273 2.97 -21.39 -6.52
CA GLU A 273 3.30 -22.79 -6.31
C GLU A 273 3.86 -23.03 -4.91
N GLU A 274 4.76 -22.17 -4.42
CA GLU A 274 5.31 -22.26 -3.06
C GLU A 274 4.20 -22.16 -2.01
N ILE A 275 3.26 -21.26 -2.18
CA ILE A 275 2.10 -21.11 -1.29
C ILE A 275 1.22 -22.37 -1.30
N ARG A 276 0.93 -22.91 -2.48
CA ARG A 276 0.15 -24.15 -2.63
C ARG A 276 0.88 -25.35 -2.03
N ASN A 277 2.16 -25.51 -2.32
CA ASN A 277 2.97 -26.62 -1.82
C ASN A 277 3.14 -26.59 -0.29
N ALA A 278 3.09 -25.41 0.32
CA ALA A 278 3.08 -25.24 1.76
C ALA A 278 1.70 -25.53 2.41
N GLY A 279 0.70 -25.89 1.61
CA GLY A 279 -0.57 -26.42 2.09
C GLY A 279 -1.74 -25.43 2.16
N TYR A 280 -1.60 -24.21 1.62
CA TYR A 280 -2.74 -23.30 1.52
C TYR A 280 -3.57 -23.64 0.27
N GLU A 281 -4.80 -24.08 0.48
CA GLU A 281 -5.71 -24.52 -0.59
C GLU A 281 -6.78 -23.47 -0.95
N GLY A 282 -6.83 -22.35 -0.22
CA GLY A 282 -7.79 -21.28 -0.44
C GLY A 282 -7.50 -20.44 -1.69
N PRO A 283 -8.40 -19.53 -2.06
CA PRO A 283 -8.18 -18.64 -3.20
C PRO A 283 -6.97 -17.73 -2.97
N VAL A 284 -6.08 -17.66 -3.96
CA VAL A 284 -4.91 -16.78 -3.95
C VAL A 284 -4.61 -16.27 -5.35
N VAL A 285 -4.28 -14.98 -5.43
CA VAL A 285 -3.81 -14.34 -6.66
C VAL A 285 -2.64 -13.42 -6.36
N ASN A 286 -1.74 -13.25 -7.34
CA ASN A 286 -0.78 -12.15 -7.31
C ASN A 286 -1.48 -10.87 -7.75
N GLY A 287 -1.49 -9.87 -6.89
CA GLY A 287 -2.03 -8.56 -7.23
C GLY A 287 -1.11 -7.81 -8.19
N MET A 288 -1.70 -7.18 -9.20
CA MET A 288 -0.99 -6.36 -10.18
C MET A 288 -1.49 -4.93 -10.09
N ASP A 289 -0.69 -3.98 -10.54
CA ASP A 289 -1.11 -2.58 -10.60
C ASP A 289 -2.44 -2.44 -11.35
N LEU A 290 -3.35 -1.68 -10.76
CA LEU A 290 -4.70 -1.38 -11.25
C LEU A 290 -5.70 -2.55 -11.14
N ASP A 291 -5.34 -3.66 -10.55
CA ASP A 291 -6.33 -4.68 -10.20
C ASP A 291 -7.34 -4.12 -9.19
N ALA A 292 -8.59 -4.51 -9.37
CA ALA A 292 -9.69 -4.18 -8.47
C ALA A 292 -10.44 -5.46 -8.06
N PHE A 293 -10.61 -5.63 -6.77
CA PHE A 293 -11.23 -6.83 -6.19
C PHE A 293 -12.52 -6.47 -5.46
#